data_de0f25d3e4268507f3baec454588c02f
#
_entry.id   de0f25d3e4268507f3baec454588c02f
#
_cell.length_a   1.000
_cell.length_b   1.000
_cell.length_c   1.000
_cell.angle_alpha   90.00
_cell.angle_beta   90.00
_cell.angle_gamma   90.00
#
_symmetry.space_group_name_H-M   'P 1'
#
loop_
_entity.id
_entity.type
_entity.pdbx_description
1 polymer ?
#
loop_
_entity_poly.entity_id
_entity_poly.type
_entity_poly.pdbx_seq_one_letter_code
_entity_poly.pdbx_strand_id
1 'polypeptide(L)'
;MKIFFPFNFSQTPSYFMRRAGYAEFNDPNNGQTSYVRRLQRDFYPRFHVYVETDRDNRKFANLHLDQKKPSYAGAHAHNAEYDGGQVEIEGNRLAGLLKNQMDNQKQEAPPAEEGKGFWGKLFG
;
A
#
# COMPACT_ATOMS: atom_id res chain seq x y z
N MET A 1 -4.29 8.68 -5.96
CA MET A 1 -5.13 8.42 -4.79
C MET A 1 -4.23 8.02 -3.64
N LYS A 2 -4.41 8.61 -2.50
CA LYS A 2 -3.55 8.35 -1.34
C LYS A 2 -4.29 7.50 -0.33
N ILE A 3 -3.66 6.41 0.09
CA ILE A 3 -4.18 5.55 1.14
C ILE A 3 -3.18 5.61 2.29
N PHE A 4 -3.58 6.18 3.42
CA PHE A 4 -2.67 6.41 4.53
C PHE A 4 -2.59 5.20 5.44
N PHE A 5 -1.37 4.88 5.84
CA PHE A 5 -1.15 3.83 6.84
C PHE A 5 -1.28 4.45 8.23
N PRO A 6 -2.06 3.82 9.12
CA PRO A 6 -2.13 4.31 10.48
C PRO A 6 -0.76 4.25 11.16
N PHE A 7 -0.50 5.17 12.07
CA PHE A 7 0.79 5.18 12.79
C PHE A 7 1.01 3.89 13.56
N ASN A 8 -0.06 3.28 14.04
CA ASN A 8 0.05 2.06 14.84
C ASN A 8 -0.08 0.79 14.02
N PHE A 9 0.05 0.87 12.70
CA PHE A 9 0.07 -0.31 11.86
C PHE A 9 1.35 -1.09 12.17
N SER A 10 1.19 -2.36 12.55
CA SER A 10 2.30 -3.15 13.05
C SER A 10 3.19 -3.74 11.96
N GLN A 11 2.73 -3.74 10.71
CA GLN A 11 3.49 -4.29 9.61
C GLN A 11 4.13 -3.17 8.80
N THR A 12 5.01 -3.53 7.87
CA THR A 12 5.60 -2.55 6.98
C THR A 12 4.69 -2.31 5.79
N PRO A 13 4.80 -1.15 5.14
CA PRO A 13 4.08 -0.95 3.88
C PRO A 13 4.42 -2.01 2.84
N SER A 14 5.68 -2.43 2.78
CA SER A 14 6.09 -3.47 1.83
C SER A 14 5.33 -4.78 2.08
N TYR A 15 5.23 -5.18 3.32
CA TYR A 15 4.49 -6.37 3.68
C TYR A 15 3.04 -6.25 3.25
N PHE A 16 2.45 -5.09 3.54
CA PHE A 16 1.05 -4.86 3.17
C PHE A 16 0.85 -4.94 1.65
N MET A 17 1.73 -4.29 0.88
CA MET A 17 1.57 -4.27 -0.56
C MET A 17 1.69 -5.67 -1.15
N ARG A 18 2.62 -6.47 -0.64
CA ARG A 18 2.74 -7.86 -1.12
C ARG A 18 1.50 -8.67 -0.80
N ARG A 19 0.95 -8.51 0.38
CA ARG A 19 -0.27 -9.22 0.75
C ARG A 19 -1.46 -8.75 -0.09
N ALA A 20 -1.41 -7.52 -0.55
CA ALA A 20 -2.46 -6.99 -1.41
C ALA A 20 -2.33 -7.45 -2.87
N GLY A 21 -1.29 -8.23 -3.17
CA GLY A 21 -1.11 -8.78 -4.51
C GLY A 21 -0.15 -8.00 -5.39
N TYR A 22 0.63 -7.11 -4.81
CA TYR A 22 1.58 -6.31 -5.55
C TYR A 22 2.97 -6.92 -5.48
N ALA A 23 3.71 -6.75 -6.57
CA ALA A 23 5.11 -7.14 -6.64
C ALA A 23 5.99 -5.89 -6.58
N GLU A 24 7.14 -6.03 -5.94
CA GLU A 24 8.10 -4.95 -5.93
C GLU A 24 8.65 -4.68 -7.32
N PHE A 25 8.86 -3.43 -7.61
CA PHE A 25 9.41 -3.01 -8.88
C PHE A 25 10.45 -1.92 -8.63
N ASN A 26 11.68 -2.17 -9.05
CA ASN A 26 12.75 -1.18 -8.94
C ASN A 26 12.89 -0.49 -10.29
N ASP A 27 12.66 0.82 -10.29
CA ASP A 27 12.78 1.58 -11.52
C ASP A 27 14.26 1.70 -11.87
N PRO A 28 14.68 1.16 -13.02
CA PRO A 28 16.10 1.23 -13.38
C PRO A 28 16.59 2.65 -13.64
N ASN A 29 15.67 3.58 -13.86
CA ASN A 29 16.07 4.96 -14.16
C ASN A 29 16.37 5.76 -12.92
N ASN A 30 15.67 5.53 -11.83
CA ASN A 30 15.86 6.34 -10.62
C ASN A 30 16.12 5.50 -9.38
N GLY A 31 16.12 4.18 -9.51
CA GLY A 31 16.40 3.30 -8.38
C GLY A 31 15.31 3.27 -7.32
N GLN A 32 14.20 3.92 -7.55
CA GLN A 32 13.13 4.00 -6.58
C GLN A 32 12.34 2.70 -6.56
N THR A 33 12.05 2.20 -5.37
CA THR A 33 11.23 1.00 -5.22
C THR A 33 9.77 1.38 -5.21
N SER A 34 9.00 0.65 -5.97
CA SER A 34 7.56 0.83 -6.04
C SER A 34 6.91 -0.54 -6.11
N TYR A 35 5.60 -0.57 -6.27
CA TYR A 35 4.84 -1.82 -6.25
C TYR A 35 3.85 -1.79 -7.40
N VAL A 36 3.73 -2.91 -8.11
CA VAL A 36 2.86 -2.99 -9.29
C VAL A 36 1.96 -4.21 -9.19
N ARG A 37 0.75 -4.07 -9.73
CA ARG A 37 -0.21 -5.15 -9.85
C ARG A 37 -0.83 -5.07 -11.24
N ARG A 38 -0.54 -6.04 -12.07
CA ARG A 38 -1.05 -6.03 -13.44
C ARG A 38 -2.53 -6.36 -13.44
N LEU A 39 -3.25 -5.73 -14.36
CA LEU A 39 -4.67 -6.00 -14.52
C LEU A 39 -4.93 -7.19 -15.40
N GLN A 40 -3.94 -7.56 -16.22
CA GLN A 40 -4.05 -8.70 -17.10
C GLN A 40 -2.66 -9.26 -17.34
N ARG A 41 -2.55 -10.18 -18.28
CA ARG A 41 -1.28 -10.84 -18.52
C ARG A 41 -0.18 -9.88 -18.97
N ASP A 42 -0.54 -8.87 -19.75
CA ASP A 42 0.42 -7.93 -20.26
C ASP A 42 0.96 -7.04 -19.15
N PHE A 43 2.09 -6.40 -19.44
CA PHE A 43 2.75 -5.51 -18.50
C PHE A 43 1.88 -4.29 -18.19
N TYR A 44 1.09 -3.85 -19.14
CA TYR A 44 0.17 -2.72 -19.00
C TYR A 44 -1.22 -3.15 -19.45
N PRO A 45 -2.28 -2.57 -18.91
CA PRO A 45 -2.30 -1.61 -17.80
C PRO A 45 -1.99 -2.28 -16.46
N ARG A 46 -1.52 -1.46 -15.52
CA ARG A 46 -1.18 -1.97 -14.20
C ARG A 46 -1.42 -0.90 -13.15
N PHE A 47 -1.79 -1.31 -11.96
CA PHE A 47 -1.78 -0.42 -10.82
C PHE A 47 -0.35 -0.25 -10.33
N HIS A 48 -0.01 0.94 -9.93
CA HIS A 48 1.33 1.29 -9.52
C HIS A 48 1.25 2.12 -8.25
N VAL A 49 2.04 1.75 -7.26
CA VAL A 49 2.01 2.39 -5.95
C VAL A 49 3.41 2.81 -5.57
N TYR A 50 3.55 4.07 -5.19
CA TYR A 50 4.75 4.56 -4.50
C TYR A 50 4.37 4.75 -3.04
N VAL A 51 5.24 4.26 -2.13
CA VAL A 51 5.03 4.51 -0.70
C VAL A 51 5.84 5.75 -0.35
N GLU A 52 5.16 6.75 0.18
CA GLU A 52 5.75 8.05 0.45
C GLU A 52 5.44 8.45 1.88
N THR A 53 6.17 9.44 2.37
CA THR A 53 5.98 9.99 3.70
C THR A 53 5.74 11.48 3.55
N ASP A 54 4.68 12.00 4.19
CA ASP A 54 4.39 13.42 4.10
C ASP A 54 5.16 14.18 5.19
N ARG A 55 4.94 15.50 5.24
CA ARG A 55 5.68 16.33 6.18
C ARG A 55 5.30 16.07 7.63
N ASP A 56 4.16 15.45 7.87
CA ASP A 56 3.73 15.07 9.22
C ASP A 56 4.20 13.68 9.58
N ASN A 57 5.11 13.11 8.80
CA ASN A 57 5.67 11.78 9.02
C ASN A 57 4.62 10.68 8.86
N ARG A 58 3.59 10.94 8.09
CA ARG A 58 2.58 9.92 7.80
C ARG A 58 2.94 9.22 6.50
N LYS A 59 2.92 7.90 6.55
CA LYS A 59 3.20 7.10 5.36
C LYS A 59 1.91 6.84 4.60
N PHE A 60 2.01 6.87 3.29
CA PHE A 60 0.83 6.59 2.47
C PHE A 60 1.25 5.89 1.18
N ALA A 61 0.32 5.12 0.65
CA ALA A 61 0.45 4.50 -0.66
C ALA A 61 -0.15 5.47 -1.68
N ASN A 62 0.66 5.91 -2.61
CA ASN A 62 0.21 6.80 -3.68
C ASN A 62 -0.10 5.94 -4.89
N LEU A 63 -1.36 5.71 -5.14
CA LEU A 63 -1.87 4.76 -6.13
C LEU A 63 -2.22 5.46 -7.42
N HIS A 64 -1.79 4.89 -8.53
CA HIS A 64 -2.22 5.35 -9.85
C HIS A 64 -2.29 4.15 -10.80
N LEU A 65 -2.87 4.39 -11.96
CA LEU A 65 -3.01 3.39 -13.00
C LEU A 65 -2.13 3.78 -14.18
N ASP A 66 -1.19 2.90 -14.52
CA ASP A 66 -0.36 3.07 -15.72
C ASP A 66 -1.10 2.44 -16.89
N GLN A 67 -1.50 3.25 -17.87
CA GLN A 67 -2.31 2.75 -18.98
C GLN A 67 -1.47 1.97 -19.97
N LYS A 68 -0.36 2.54 -20.39
CA LYS A 68 0.55 1.84 -21.26
C LYS A 68 1.87 2.59 -21.31
N LYS A 69 2.90 1.89 -21.75
CA LYS A 69 4.20 2.48 -21.89
C LYS A 69 4.22 3.37 -23.14
N PRO A 70 4.78 4.58 -23.05
CA PRO A 70 4.98 5.39 -24.25
C PRO A 70 5.86 4.64 -25.25
N SER A 71 5.48 4.70 -26.52
CA SER A 71 6.15 3.89 -27.55
C SER A 71 6.95 4.71 -28.55
N TYR A 72 7.05 6.01 -28.35
CA TYR A 72 7.79 6.87 -29.28
C TYR A 72 8.43 8.01 -28.53
N ALA A 73 9.47 8.56 -29.14
CA ALA A 73 10.19 9.69 -28.55
C ALA A 73 9.24 10.88 -28.43
N GLY A 74 9.28 11.53 -27.28
CA GLY A 74 8.39 12.65 -27.02
C GLY A 74 7.06 12.26 -26.43
N ALA A 75 6.75 10.97 -26.33
CA ALA A 75 5.55 10.55 -25.65
C ALA A 75 5.67 10.88 -24.17
N HIS A 76 4.58 11.34 -23.62
CA HIS A 76 4.58 11.68 -22.21
C HIS A 76 4.55 10.42 -21.37
N ALA A 77 5.35 10.41 -20.34
CA ALA A 77 5.41 9.29 -19.42
C ALA A 77 4.15 9.18 -18.55
N HIS A 78 3.25 10.14 -18.69
CA HIS A 78 2.09 10.12 -17.83
C HIS A 78 0.83 9.69 -18.54
N ASN A 79 0.85 8.52 -19.13
CA ASN A 79 -0.39 7.79 -19.35
C ASN A 79 -0.81 7.19 -18.01
N ALA A 80 -0.80 8.01 -16.97
CA ALA A 80 -1.12 7.56 -15.62
C ALA A 80 -2.38 8.26 -15.15
N GLU A 81 -3.23 7.49 -14.49
CA GLU A 81 -4.43 8.04 -13.84
C GLU A 81 -4.25 7.96 -12.35
N TYR A 82 -4.49 9.07 -11.66
CA TYR A 82 -4.43 9.12 -10.21
C TYR A 82 -5.80 9.11 -9.56
N ASP A 83 -6.84 9.30 -10.36
CA ASP A 83 -8.22 9.17 -9.91
C ASP A 83 -9.01 8.62 -11.09
N GLY A 84 -10.29 8.40 -10.89
CA GLY A 84 -11.11 7.73 -11.89
C GLY A 84 -11.62 6.43 -11.33
N GLY A 85 -12.52 5.79 -12.07
CA GLY A 85 -13.26 4.65 -11.57
C GLY A 85 -12.40 3.48 -11.12
N GLN A 86 -11.45 3.07 -11.95
CA GLN A 86 -10.63 1.92 -11.63
C GLN A 86 -9.70 2.19 -10.45
N VAL A 87 -9.12 3.38 -10.41
CA VAL A 87 -8.23 3.75 -9.30
C VAL A 87 -9.02 3.81 -8.01
N GLU A 88 -10.23 4.36 -8.06
CA GLU A 88 -11.06 4.46 -6.88
C GLU A 88 -11.45 3.09 -6.35
N ILE A 89 -11.83 2.18 -7.24
CA ILE A 89 -12.19 0.82 -6.84
C ILE A 89 -10.99 0.13 -6.19
N GLU A 90 -9.83 0.24 -6.81
CA GLU A 90 -8.63 -0.38 -6.26
C GLU A 90 -8.23 0.26 -4.95
N GLY A 91 -8.32 1.59 -4.86
CA GLY A 91 -8.02 2.28 -3.61
C GLY A 91 -8.93 1.83 -2.49
N ASN A 92 -10.22 1.64 -2.79
CA ASN A 92 -11.15 1.14 -1.79
C ASN A 92 -10.84 -0.29 -1.39
N ARG A 93 -10.38 -1.11 -2.34
CA ARG A 93 -9.95 -2.47 -2.02
C ARG A 93 -8.77 -2.44 -1.05
N LEU A 94 -7.78 -1.60 -1.36
CA LEU A 94 -6.60 -1.49 -0.50
C LEU A 94 -6.97 -0.96 0.89
N ALA A 95 -7.83 0.05 0.93
CA ALA A 95 -8.27 0.60 2.23
C ALA A 95 -9.01 -0.46 3.04
N GLY A 96 -9.83 -1.28 2.38
CA GLY A 96 -10.54 -2.35 3.07
C GLY A 96 -9.60 -3.42 3.60
N LEU A 97 -8.58 -3.79 2.83
CA LEU A 97 -7.59 -4.75 3.29
C LEU A 97 -6.81 -4.19 4.47
N LEU A 98 -6.47 -2.92 4.41
CA LEU A 98 -5.75 -2.28 5.50
C LEU A 98 -6.60 -2.28 6.77
N LYS A 99 -7.87 -1.95 6.64
CA LYS A 99 -8.78 -1.99 7.77
C LYS A 99 -8.86 -3.40 8.37
N ASN A 100 -8.96 -4.41 7.51
CA ASN A 100 -8.99 -5.79 7.99
C ASN A 100 -7.73 -6.16 8.74
N GLN A 101 -6.57 -5.74 8.24
CA GLN A 101 -5.33 -6.03 8.93
C GLN A 101 -5.22 -5.29 10.25
N MET A 102 -5.74 -4.07 10.29
CA MET A 102 -5.78 -3.33 11.55
C MET A 102 -6.71 -4.01 12.56
N ASP A 103 -7.86 -4.49 12.11
CA ASP A 103 -8.78 -5.21 12.98
C ASP A 103 -8.16 -6.51 13.49
N ASN A 104 -7.48 -7.24 12.62
CA ASN A 104 -6.81 -8.48 13.01
C ASN A 104 -5.68 -8.20 13.99
N GLN A 105 -4.91 -7.17 13.74
CA GLN A 105 -3.84 -6.74 14.64
C GLN A 105 -4.40 -6.44 16.03
N LYS A 106 -5.53 -5.77 16.09
CA LYS A 106 -6.17 -5.43 17.34
C LYS A 106 -6.64 -6.68 18.07
N GLN A 107 -7.20 -7.65 17.34
CA GLN A 107 -7.69 -8.90 17.94
C GLN A 107 -6.56 -9.79 18.40
N GLU A 108 -5.45 -9.77 17.70
CA GLU A 108 -4.30 -10.62 18.03
C GLU A 108 -3.43 -10.04 19.10
N ALA A 109 -3.61 -8.75 19.39
CA ALA A 109 -2.83 -8.11 20.44
C ALA A 109 -3.19 -8.71 21.79
N PRO A 110 -2.23 -8.87 22.70
CA PRO A 110 -2.56 -9.32 24.04
C PRO A 110 -3.49 -8.30 24.68
N PRO A 111 -4.36 -8.76 25.59
CA PRO A 111 -5.22 -7.81 26.29
C PRO A 111 -4.38 -6.75 26.96
N ALA A 112 -4.89 -5.54 27.00
CA ALA A 112 -4.19 -4.49 27.70
C ALA A 112 -3.94 -4.95 29.12
N GLU A 113 -2.72 -4.74 29.56
CA GLU A 113 -2.40 -5.07 30.90
C GLU A 113 -3.08 -4.08 31.75
N GLU A 114 -4.12 -4.46 32.14
CA GLU A 114 -4.72 -3.54 33.00
C GLU A 114 -4.00 -3.68 34.22
N GLY A 115 -3.56 -3.34 33.93
CA GLY A 115 -2.89 -3.72 34.63
C GLY A 115 -2.22 -4.56 34.51
N LYS A 116 -2.28 -4.84 34.15
CA LYS A 116 -1.79 -5.67 34.15
C LYS A 116 -1.45 -6.36 34.32
N GLY A 117 -1.53 -6.46 35.03
CA GLY A 117 -1.22 -7.39 35.09
C GLY A 117 -1.16 -8.11 34.68
N PHE A 118 -1.10 -8.48 34.42
CA PHE A 118 -0.93 -9.50 34.17
C PHE A 118 -0.27 -9.85 33.85
N TRP A 119 0.07 -9.78 34.07
CA TRP A 119 0.66 -10.48 34.01
C TRP A 119 1.10 -10.66 34.54
N GLY A 120 0.99 -10.20 34.92
CA GLY A 120 1.14 -10.76 35.42
C GLY A 120 0.72 -11.16 35.50
N LYS A 121 0.33 -11.35 35.67
CA LYS A 121 0.00 -12.09 35.78
C LYS A 121 0.17 -12.75 35.21
N LEU A 122 0.36 -12.74 35.02
CA LEU A 122 0.48 -13.52 34.71
C LEU A 122 1.03 -13.83 34.59
N PHE A 123 1.17 -13.58 34.78
CA PHE A 123 1.48 -13.97 35.09
C PHE A 123 1.50 -13.87 35.56
N GLY A 124 1.23 -13.23 35.96
CA GLY A 124 1.07 -13.45 36.56
C GLY A 124 0.71 -13.57 36.79
#